data_715888278bcfe17ae303b232b56d4e00
#
_entry.id   715888278bcfe17ae303b232b56d4e00
#
_cell.length_a   1.000
_cell.length_b   1.000
_cell.length_c   1.000
_cell.angle_alpha   90.00
_cell.angle_beta   90.00
_cell.angle_gamma   90.00
#
_symmetry.space_group_name_H-M   'P 1'
#
loop_
_entity.id
_entity.type
_entity.pdbx_description
1 polymer ?
#
loop_
_entity_poly.entity_id
_entity_poly.type
_entity_poly.pdbx_seq_one_letter_code
_entity_poly.pdbx_strand_id
1 'polypeptide(L)'
;MFAVSMAAKKNKNPNLEDWANIERIFKYLSYTINYGIKFTMERSLKVYIDADYAGDNELRKSTSGFLMIIRNAPTSWYSKLQKCVATSTAESEYYSVSECSKHSLWYMNILNELNININFDTINIDNKAAIYN
;
A
#
# COMPACT_ATOMS: atom_id res chain seq x y z
N MET A 1 0.96 5.16 6.35
CA MET A 1 -0.41 4.60 6.45
C MET A 1 -0.50 3.42 7.42
N PHE A 2 0.33 2.39 7.29
CA PHE A 2 0.35 1.23 8.17
C PHE A 2 0.40 1.60 9.67
N ALA A 3 1.36 2.42 10.11
CA ALA A 3 1.49 2.83 11.51
C ALA A 3 0.21 3.49 12.08
N VAL A 4 -0.45 4.33 11.29
CA VAL A 4 -1.72 4.98 11.67
C VAL A 4 -2.85 3.95 11.78
N SER A 5 -2.91 2.98 10.85
CA SER A 5 -3.91 1.90 10.89
C SER A 5 -3.72 1.01 12.12
N MET A 6 -2.47 0.72 12.50
CA MET A 6 -2.18 -0.06 13.72
C MET A 6 -2.58 0.69 14.98
N ALA A 7 -2.28 1.99 15.06
CA ALA A 7 -2.72 2.83 16.19
C ALA A 7 -4.26 2.89 16.29
N ALA A 8 -4.97 3.01 15.15
CA ALA A 8 -6.42 3.07 15.12
C ALA A 8 -7.11 1.79 15.63
N LYS A 9 -6.49 0.61 15.49
CA LYS A 9 -7.02 -0.66 16.05
C LYS A 9 -7.15 -0.62 17.58
N LYS A 10 -6.35 0.20 18.26
CA LYS A 10 -6.30 0.28 19.73
C LYS A 10 -7.21 1.37 20.33
N ASN A 11 -7.96 2.11 19.50
CA ASN A 11 -8.80 3.24 19.95
C ASN A 11 -9.84 2.89 21.02
N LYS A 12 -10.32 1.64 21.05
CA LYS A 12 -11.37 1.22 22.01
C LYS A 12 -10.84 1.04 23.43
N ASN A 13 -9.60 0.59 23.59
CA ASN A 13 -8.98 0.32 24.87
C ASN A 13 -7.46 0.54 24.77
N PRO A 14 -7.00 1.80 24.71
CA PRO A 14 -5.59 2.13 24.56
C PRO A 14 -4.84 1.94 25.90
N ASN A 15 -3.58 1.56 25.79
CA ASN A 15 -2.64 1.51 26.91
C ASN A 15 -1.52 2.57 26.75
N LEU A 16 -0.59 2.63 27.71
CA LEU A 16 0.51 3.60 27.67
C LEU A 16 1.48 3.37 26.50
N GLU A 17 1.66 2.13 26.08
CA GLU A 17 2.49 1.80 24.91
C GLU A 17 1.84 2.29 23.62
N ASP A 18 0.53 2.15 23.50
CA ASP A 18 -0.23 2.67 22.34
C ASP A 18 -0.09 4.20 22.26
N TRP A 19 -0.12 4.90 23.39
CA TRP A 19 0.13 6.34 23.44
C TRP A 19 1.54 6.69 22.97
N ALA A 20 2.56 5.98 23.45
CA ALA A 20 3.95 6.19 23.03
C ALA A 20 4.14 5.96 21.51
N ASN A 21 3.40 5.01 20.92
CA ASN A 21 3.41 4.79 19.47
C ASN A 21 2.82 5.97 18.71
N ILE A 22 1.75 6.59 19.22
CA ILE A 22 1.16 7.81 18.63
C ILE A 22 2.16 8.98 18.72
N GLU A 23 2.80 9.18 19.88
CA GLU A 23 3.83 10.22 20.02
C GLU A 23 4.99 10.03 19.04
N ARG A 24 5.39 8.78 18.78
CA ARG A 24 6.42 8.46 17.77
C ARG A 24 6.01 8.90 16.37
N ILE A 25 4.72 8.71 16.00
CA ILE A 25 4.19 9.18 14.72
C ILE A 25 4.29 10.72 14.64
N PHE A 26 3.88 11.45 15.67
CA PHE A 26 4.00 12.90 15.70
C PHE A 26 5.45 13.40 15.66
N LYS A 27 6.36 12.74 16.36
CA LYS A 27 7.79 13.04 16.28
C LYS A 27 8.32 12.86 14.86
N TYR A 28 7.98 11.74 14.20
CA TYR A 28 8.34 11.52 12.80
C TYR A 28 7.84 12.66 11.90
N LEU A 29 6.57 13.04 12.02
CA LEU A 29 6.00 14.12 11.22
C LEU A 29 6.70 15.47 11.48
N SER A 30 7.03 15.78 12.72
CA SER A 30 7.72 17.03 13.05
C SER A 30 9.14 17.11 12.48
N TYR A 31 9.86 15.98 12.44
CA TYR A 31 11.20 15.91 11.83
C TYR A 31 11.17 15.89 10.29
N THR A 32 10.04 15.54 9.70
CA THR A 32 9.90 15.41 8.24
C THR A 32 9.01 16.48 7.62
N ILE A 33 8.74 17.57 8.34
CA ILE A 33 7.82 18.63 7.90
C ILE A 33 8.21 19.28 6.57
N ASN A 34 9.50 19.27 6.25
CA ASN A 34 10.04 19.83 5.00
C ASN A 34 10.15 18.77 3.88
N TYR A 35 9.74 17.51 4.12
CA TYR A 35 9.73 16.51 3.08
C TYR A 35 8.52 16.72 2.17
N GLY A 36 8.77 16.60 0.87
CA GLY A 36 7.72 16.77 -0.15
C GLY A 36 7.85 15.74 -1.24
N ILE A 37 6.81 15.66 -2.07
CA ILE A 37 6.78 14.80 -3.26
C ILE A 37 7.23 15.65 -4.46
N LYS A 38 8.27 15.18 -5.17
CA LYS A 38 8.79 15.83 -6.36
C LYS A 38 8.41 15.00 -7.59
N PHE A 39 7.62 15.60 -8.48
CA PHE A 39 7.29 15.01 -9.77
C PHE A 39 8.38 15.33 -10.79
N THR A 40 8.70 14.34 -11.63
CA THR A 40 9.62 14.49 -12.77
C THR A 40 8.84 14.57 -14.09
N MET A 41 9.54 14.78 -15.22
CA MET A 41 8.91 14.77 -16.54
C MET A 41 8.73 13.36 -17.13
N GLU A 42 9.19 12.33 -16.44
CA GLU A 42 9.01 10.93 -16.87
C GLU A 42 7.52 10.58 -16.94
N ARG A 43 7.11 9.90 -18.02
CA ARG A 43 5.70 9.50 -18.25
C ARG A 43 5.49 8.01 -17.98
N SER A 44 6.05 7.50 -16.91
CA SER A 44 5.90 6.10 -16.50
C SER A 44 4.94 5.96 -15.33
N LEU A 45 4.18 4.85 -15.33
CA LEU A 45 3.40 4.37 -14.20
C LEU A 45 3.99 3.05 -13.74
N LYS A 46 4.50 3.01 -12.53
CA LYS A 46 5.01 1.81 -11.86
C LYS A 46 4.14 1.48 -10.67
N VAL A 47 3.88 0.21 -10.48
CA VAL A 47 3.08 -0.29 -9.36
C VAL A 47 3.90 -1.30 -8.58
N TYR A 48 3.91 -1.16 -7.27
CA TYR A 48 4.56 -2.08 -6.32
C TYR A 48 3.49 -2.67 -5.42
N ILE A 49 3.52 -3.99 -5.26
CA ILE A 49 2.55 -4.76 -4.47
C ILE A 49 3.31 -5.61 -3.48
N ASP A 50 2.77 -5.73 -2.28
CA ASP A 50 3.31 -6.55 -1.21
C ASP A 50 2.15 -7.10 -0.36
N ALA A 51 2.33 -8.26 0.25
CA ALA A 51 1.38 -8.85 1.18
C ALA A 51 2.08 -9.39 2.43
N ASP A 52 1.79 -8.77 3.58
CA ASP A 52 2.18 -9.32 4.88
C ASP A 52 1.27 -10.49 5.25
N TYR A 53 1.74 -11.72 4.99
CA TYR A 53 0.99 -12.95 5.20
C TYR A 53 0.70 -13.20 6.68
N ALA A 54 -0.59 -13.37 7.01
CA ALA A 54 -1.09 -13.70 8.35
C ALA A 54 -0.55 -12.79 9.47
N GLY A 55 -0.21 -11.52 9.15
CA GLY A 55 0.39 -10.56 10.09
C GLY A 55 -0.56 -10.07 11.19
N ASP A 56 -1.87 -10.27 11.05
CA ASP A 56 -2.82 -9.96 12.11
C ASP A 56 -2.85 -11.07 13.16
N ASN A 57 -2.43 -10.76 14.38
CA ASN A 57 -2.28 -11.76 15.45
C ASN A 57 -3.60 -12.35 15.95
N GLU A 58 -4.71 -11.62 15.82
CA GLU A 58 -6.02 -12.07 16.32
C GLU A 58 -6.79 -12.84 15.24
N LEU A 59 -6.86 -12.29 14.03
CA LEU A 59 -7.66 -12.83 12.94
C LEU A 59 -6.86 -13.67 11.95
N ARG A 60 -5.53 -13.68 12.08
CA ARG A 60 -4.60 -14.35 11.14
C ARG A 60 -4.80 -13.96 9.69
N LYS A 61 -5.30 -12.75 9.46
CA LYS A 61 -5.47 -12.17 8.14
C LYS A 61 -4.19 -11.51 7.65
N SER A 62 -3.99 -11.56 6.36
CA SER A 62 -2.89 -10.88 5.68
C SER A 62 -3.21 -9.39 5.49
N THR A 63 -2.19 -8.57 5.35
CA THR A 63 -2.33 -7.15 5.03
C THR A 63 -1.80 -6.91 3.62
N SER A 64 -2.66 -6.43 2.73
CA SER A 64 -2.25 -6.01 1.39
C SER A 64 -1.74 -4.59 1.42
N GLY A 65 -0.63 -4.37 0.73
CA GLY A 65 -0.06 -3.05 0.45
C GLY A 65 0.12 -2.82 -1.05
N PHE A 66 -0.16 -1.64 -1.53
CA PHE A 66 0.33 -1.22 -2.83
C PHE A 66 0.81 0.22 -2.82
N LEU A 67 1.70 0.51 -3.75
CA LEU A 67 2.21 1.84 -4.02
C LEU A 67 2.23 2.06 -5.54
N MET A 68 1.56 3.10 -5.99
CA MET A 68 1.56 3.56 -7.37
C MET A 68 2.44 4.79 -7.50
N ILE A 69 3.37 4.75 -8.43
CA ILE A 69 4.32 5.82 -8.71
C ILE A 69 4.10 6.32 -10.14
N ILE A 70 3.80 7.60 -10.26
CA ILE A 70 3.72 8.31 -11.54
C ILE A 70 4.75 9.43 -11.54
N ARG A 71 5.50 9.56 -12.64
CA ARG A 71 6.53 10.59 -12.78
C ARG A 71 7.54 10.60 -11.63
N ASN A 72 7.97 9.39 -11.22
CA ASN A 72 8.86 9.13 -10.07
C ASN A 72 8.32 9.64 -8.71
N ALA A 73 7.03 9.87 -8.60
CA ALA A 73 6.40 10.35 -7.38
C ALA A 73 5.27 9.41 -6.93
N PRO A 74 5.14 9.10 -5.64
CA PRO A 74 4.02 8.33 -5.11
C PRO A 74 2.72 9.13 -5.30
N THR A 75 1.75 8.54 -5.99
CA THR A 75 0.48 9.18 -6.31
C THR A 75 -0.72 8.49 -5.70
N SER A 76 -0.63 7.18 -5.48
CA SER A 76 -1.68 6.41 -4.80
C SER A 76 -1.05 5.26 -4.01
N TRP A 77 -1.57 5.01 -2.82
CA TRP A 77 -1.11 3.91 -1.96
C TRP A 77 -2.18 3.51 -0.97
N TYR A 78 -2.15 2.24 -0.55
CA TYR A 78 -2.87 1.78 0.64
C TYR A 78 -2.10 0.70 1.40
N SER A 79 -2.51 0.48 2.64
CA SER A 79 -2.21 -0.69 3.44
C SER A 79 -3.51 -1.10 4.12
N LYS A 80 -4.01 -2.31 3.82
CA LYS A 80 -5.33 -2.74 4.24
C LYS A 80 -5.37 -4.22 4.59
N LEU A 81 -6.01 -4.56 5.70
CA LEU A 81 -6.29 -5.94 6.09
C LEU A 81 -7.18 -6.60 5.04
N GLN A 82 -6.81 -7.81 4.61
CA GLN A 82 -7.58 -8.61 3.66
C GLN A 82 -8.91 -9.06 4.28
N LYS A 83 -9.94 -9.21 3.46
CA LYS A 83 -11.27 -9.64 3.93
C LYS A 83 -11.32 -11.10 4.28
N CYS A 84 -10.54 -11.95 3.60
CA CYS A 84 -10.41 -13.38 3.80
C CYS A 84 -9.11 -13.72 4.55
N VAL A 85 -9.02 -14.95 5.03
CA VAL A 85 -7.78 -15.56 5.54
C VAL A 85 -7.16 -16.33 4.38
N ALA A 86 -5.95 -15.95 3.98
CA ALA A 86 -5.21 -16.67 2.97
C ALA A 86 -4.57 -17.94 3.57
N THR A 87 -4.55 -19.02 2.82
CA THR A 87 -3.98 -20.31 3.24
C THR A 87 -2.48 -20.43 2.94
N SER A 88 -1.94 -19.52 2.12
CA SER A 88 -0.52 -19.47 1.77
C SER A 88 -0.07 -18.03 1.50
N THR A 89 1.25 -17.84 1.51
CA THR A 89 1.85 -16.55 1.09
C THR A 89 1.47 -16.22 -0.35
N ALA A 90 1.53 -17.19 -1.27
CA ALA A 90 1.16 -17.00 -2.67
C ALA A 90 -0.30 -16.55 -2.83
N GLU A 91 -1.24 -17.13 -2.08
CA GLU A 91 -2.64 -16.72 -2.12
C GLU A 91 -2.84 -15.29 -1.63
N SER A 92 -2.13 -14.89 -0.56
CA SER A 92 -2.19 -13.51 -0.06
C SER A 92 -1.66 -12.51 -1.09
N GLU A 93 -0.62 -12.88 -1.83
CA GLU A 93 -0.08 -12.08 -2.93
C GLU A 93 -1.07 -11.97 -4.09
N TYR A 94 -1.67 -13.08 -4.53
CA TYR A 94 -2.70 -13.06 -5.58
C TYR A 94 -3.90 -12.18 -5.21
N TYR A 95 -4.33 -12.24 -3.95
CA TYR A 95 -5.38 -11.35 -3.47
C TYR A 95 -4.96 -9.88 -3.62
N SER A 96 -3.73 -9.55 -3.20
CA SER A 96 -3.18 -8.20 -3.30
C SER A 96 -3.07 -7.74 -4.74
N VAL A 97 -2.63 -8.60 -5.66
CA VAL A 97 -2.56 -8.31 -7.11
C VAL A 97 -3.95 -8.01 -7.66
N SER A 98 -4.95 -8.84 -7.32
CA SER A 98 -6.33 -8.64 -7.79
C SER A 98 -6.91 -7.29 -7.35
N GLU A 99 -6.74 -6.92 -6.09
CA GLU A 99 -7.22 -5.63 -5.58
C GLU A 99 -6.45 -4.46 -6.21
N CYS A 100 -5.13 -4.60 -6.37
CA CYS A 100 -4.30 -3.58 -6.98
C CYS A 100 -4.64 -3.37 -8.47
N SER A 101 -4.91 -4.44 -9.22
CA SER A 101 -5.30 -4.35 -10.63
C SER A 101 -6.60 -3.54 -10.81
N LYS A 102 -7.59 -3.72 -9.94
CA LYS A 102 -8.82 -2.92 -9.94
C LYS A 102 -8.52 -1.43 -9.72
N HIS A 103 -7.66 -1.12 -8.76
CA HIS A 103 -7.23 0.26 -8.50
C HIS A 103 -6.46 0.86 -9.66
N SER A 104 -5.56 0.08 -10.27
CA SER A 104 -4.77 0.53 -11.42
C SER A 104 -5.65 0.84 -12.63
N LEU A 105 -6.63 -0.03 -12.94
CA LEU A 105 -7.58 0.20 -14.02
C LEU A 105 -8.42 1.46 -13.80
N TRP A 106 -8.95 1.63 -12.59
CA TRP A 106 -9.70 2.83 -12.22
C TRP A 106 -8.85 4.11 -12.37
N TYR A 107 -7.61 4.06 -11.93
CA TYR A 107 -6.69 5.20 -12.01
C TYR A 107 -6.34 5.53 -13.47
N MET A 108 -6.09 4.51 -14.30
CA MET A 108 -5.84 4.68 -15.73
C MET A 108 -7.04 5.30 -16.45
N ASN A 109 -8.26 4.92 -16.09
CA ASN A 109 -9.47 5.53 -16.64
C ASN A 109 -9.54 7.03 -16.35
N ILE A 110 -9.23 7.43 -15.09
CA ILE A 110 -9.18 8.85 -14.72
C ILE A 110 -8.12 9.60 -15.54
N LEU A 111 -6.92 9.03 -15.67
CA LEU A 111 -5.86 9.66 -16.46
C LEU A 111 -6.26 9.83 -17.93
N ASN A 112 -6.94 8.83 -18.51
CA ASN A 112 -7.44 8.89 -19.87
C ASN A 112 -8.53 9.99 -20.04
N GLU A 113 -9.48 10.09 -19.09
CA GLU A 113 -10.49 11.15 -19.10
C GLU A 113 -9.87 12.55 -18.99
N LEU A 114 -8.77 12.68 -18.28
CA LEU A 114 -8.00 13.92 -18.16
C LEU A 114 -7.05 14.17 -19.36
N ASN A 115 -7.05 13.29 -20.38
CA ASN A 115 -6.12 13.32 -21.50
C ASN A 115 -4.64 13.31 -21.08
N ILE A 116 -4.32 12.67 -19.97
CA ILE A 116 -2.95 12.51 -19.48
C ILE A 116 -2.38 11.19 -19.99
N ASN A 117 -1.54 11.26 -21.01
CA ASN A 117 -0.88 10.08 -21.57
C ASN A 117 0.27 9.63 -20.64
N ILE A 118 0.07 8.48 -20.00
CA ILE A 118 1.06 7.79 -19.16
C ILE A 118 1.24 6.37 -19.70
N ASN A 119 2.48 5.93 -19.83
CA ASN A 119 2.78 4.56 -20.21
C ASN A 119 2.70 3.68 -18.95
N PHE A 120 1.83 2.66 -19.00
CA PHE A 120 1.84 1.61 -17.97
C PHE A 120 3.12 0.78 -18.17
N ASP A 121 3.98 0.77 -17.18
CA ASP A 121 5.31 0.17 -17.30
C ASP A 121 5.29 -1.26 -16.74
N THR A 122 5.17 -1.41 -15.41
CA THR A 122 5.25 -2.72 -14.75
C THR A 122 4.42 -2.78 -13.48
N ILE A 123 3.98 -3.99 -13.14
CA ILE A 123 3.57 -4.38 -11.79
C ILE A 123 4.74 -5.15 -11.18
N ASN A 124 5.27 -4.65 -10.07
CA ASN A 124 6.38 -5.26 -9.35
C ASN A 124 5.84 -6.02 -8.14
N ILE A 125 6.13 -7.31 -8.09
CA ILE A 125 5.79 -8.23 -7.00
C ILE A 125 7.10 -8.91 -6.60
N ASP A 126 7.36 -9.07 -5.33
CA ASP A 126 8.59 -9.70 -4.84
C ASP A 126 8.48 -11.23 -4.77
N ASN A 127 7.29 -11.78 -4.68
CA ASN A 127 7.04 -13.21 -4.57
C ASN A 127 7.14 -13.91 -5.94
N LYS A 128 8.21 -14.66 -6.16
CA LYS A 128 8.43 -15.44 -7.39
C LYS A 128 7.33 -16.49 -7.64
N ALA A 129 6.75 -17.10 -6.60
CA ALA A 129 5.68 -18.07 -6.76
C ALA A 129 4.40 -17.43 -7.30
N ALA A 130 4.15 -16.16 -7.02
CA ALA A 130 3.01 -15.43 -7.57
C ALA A 130 3.21 -14.99 -9.05
N ILE A 131 4.42 -15.09 -9.58
CA ILE A 131 4.74 -14.70 -10.96
C ILE A 131 4.66 -15.90 -11.91
N TYR A 132 4.99 -17.10 -11.45
CA TYR A 132 5.18 -18.29 -12.29
C TYR A 132 4.04 -19.32 -12.22
N ASN A 133 3.00 -19.09 -11.44
CA ASN A 133 1.76 -19.89 -11.41
C ASN A 133 0.61 -19.14 -12.12
#